data_814e9c025d3ae57252325bdbc946771b
#
_entry.id   814e9c025d3ae57252325bdbc946771b
#
_cell.length_a   1.000
_cell.length_b   1.000
_cell.length_c   1.000
_cell.angle_alpha   90.00
_cell.angle_beta   90.00
_cell.angle_gamma   90.00
#
_symmetry.space_group_name_H-M   'P 1'
#
loop_
_entity.id
_entity.type
_entity.pdbx_description
1 polymer ?
#
loop_
_entity_poly.entity_id
_entity_poly.type
_entity_poly.pdbx_seq_one_letter_code
_entity_poly.pdbx_strand_id
1 'polypeptide(L)'
;MNIAPFPFQITNWEEIEVTEYSGETGKAYWKTQFFGEEGNKIRVRLVEYSANYLADHWCEKGHILFCLEGELESRLKDGRIFTLTSGISYQVGDNSELHQSSSLNGAKLLIVD
;
A
#
# COMPACT_ATOMS: atom_id res chain seq x y z
N MET A 1 10.46 15.09 -2.18
CA MET A 1 8.97 15.19 -2.27
C MET A 1 8.56 16.62 -1.94
N ASN A 2 7.81 17.22 -2.81
CA ASN A 2 7.20 18.52 -2.54
C ASN A 2 5.79 18.29 -2.00
N ILE A 3 5.56 18.71 -0.76
CA ILE A 3 4.26 18.58 -0.12
C ILE A 3 3.60 19.95 -0.10
N ALA A 4 2.44 20.07 -0.74
CA ALA A 4 1.68 21.31 -0.71
C ALA A 4 1.27 21.66 0.74
N PRO A 5 1.19 22.95 1.11
CA PRO A 5 0.86 23.35 2.46
C PRO A 5 -0.50 22.81 2.92
N PHE A 6 -0.54 22.31 4.16
CA PHE A 6 -1.77 22.00 4.88
C PHE A 6 -1.50 22.17 6.39
N PRO A 7 -2.54 22.38 7.22
CA PRO A 7 -2.37 22.57 8.65
C PRO A 7 -1.75 21.36 9.34
N PHE A 8 -1.02 21.60 10.42
CA PHE A 8 -0.52 20.51 11.26
C PHE A 8 -1.69 19.67 11.77
N GLN A 9 -1.58 18.36 11.66
CA GLN A 9 -2.65 17.40 11.99
C GLN A 9 -2.06 16.19 12.67
N ILE A 10 -2.89 15.56 13.51
CA ILE A 10 -2.57 14.28 14.15
C ILE A 10 -3.67 13.30 13.74
N THR A 11 -3.28 12.10 13.37
CA THR A 11 -4.22 11.02 13.07
C THR A 11 -4.03 9.89 14.09
N ASN A 12 -5.10 9.55 14.80
CA ASN A 12 -5.13 8.33 15.58
C ASN A 12 -5.67 7.21 14.68
N TRP A 13 -4.79 6.37 14.21
CA TRP A 13 -5.12 5.32 13.25
C TRP A 13 -6.05 4.25 13.80
N GLU A 14 -6.14 4.10 15.11
CA GLU A 14 -7.10 3.20 15.73
C GLU A 14 -8.55 3.66 15.54
N GLU A 15 -8.75 4.97 15.36
CA GLU A 15 -10.07 5.57 15.13
C GLU A 15 -10.49 5.60 13.66
N ILE A 16 -9.59 5.26 12.75
CA ILE A 16 -9.89 5.26 11.31
C ILE A 16 -10.66 4.01 10.94
N GLU A 17 -11.75 4.23 10.21
CA GLU A 17 -12.62 3.15 9.74
C GLU A 17 -11.88 2.23 8.76
N VAL A 18 -12.11 0.93 8.89
CA VAL A 18 -11.53 -0.07 7.99
C VAL A 18 -12.44 -0.27 6.80
N THR A 19 -11.87 -0.23 5.59
CA THR A 19 -12.55 -0.62 4.36
C THR A 19 -11.98 -1.96 3.89
N GLU A 20 -12.85 -2.90 3.60
CA GLU A 20 -12.47 -4.24 3.14
C GLU A 20 -12.54 -4.32 1.62
N TYR A 21 -11.51 -4.88 1.00
CA TYR A 21 -11.46 -5.16 -0.43
C TYR A 21 -11.10 -6.62 -0.66
N SER A 22 -11.82 -7.28 -1.56
CA SER A 22 -11.49 -8.64 -1.96
C SER A 22 -10.39 -8.62 -3.03
N GLY A 23 -9.40 -9.52 -2.87
CA GLY A 23 -8.47 -9.81 -3.95
C GLY A 23 -9.02 -10.89 -4.88
N GLU A 24 -8.21 -11.37 -5.81
CA GLU A 24 -8.50 -12.62 -6.54
C GLU A 24 -8.69 -13.75 -5.55
N THR A 25 -7.82 -13.79 -4.53
CA THR A 25 -7.95 -14.60 -3.33
C THR A 25 -7.66 -13.72 -2.13
N GLY A 26 -8.21 -14.07 -0.97
CA GLY A 26 -7.98 -13.32 0.26
C GLY A 26 -8.59 -11.93 0.24
N LYS A 27 -8.24 -11.15 1.23
CA LYS A 27 -8.79 -9.81 1.46
C LYS A 27 -7.71 -8.83 1.88
N ALA A 28 -7.93 -7.55 1.56
CA ALA A 28 -7.15 -6.44 2.04
C ALA A 28 -8.05 -5.54 2.90
N TYR A 29 -7.50 -5.07 4.02
CA TYR A 29 -8.19 -4.19 4.96
C TYR A 29 -7.43 -2.87 4.99
N TRP A 30 -8.09 -1.77 4.59
CA TRP A 30 -7.47 -0.47 4.46
C TRP A 30 -7.98 0.50 5.50
N LYS A 31 -7.07 1.21 6.14
CA LYS A 31 -7.33 2.47 6.84
C LYS A 31 -6.69 3.57 6.03
N THR A 32 -7.47 4.54 5.57
CA THR A 32 -7.00 5.55 4.60
C THR A 32 -7.21 6.96 5.13
N GLN A 33 -6.20 7.80 4.98
CA GLN A 33 -6.28 9.24 5.23
C GLN A 33 -5.72 10.00 4.05
N PHE A 34 -6.38 11.11 3.73
CA PHE A 34 -5.93 12.02 2.69
C PHE A 34 -5.50 13.35 3.32
N PHE A 35 -4.42 13.91 2.82
CA PHE A 35 -3.90 15.20 3.27
C PHE A 35 -3.68 16.12 2.08
N GLY A 36 -3.93 17.42 2.27
CA GLY A 36 -3.76 18.40 1.23
C GLY A 36 -5.04 18.70 0.46
N GLU A 37 -4.90 19.58 -0.53
CA GLU A 37 -6.01 20.06 -1.36
C GLU A 37 -6.18 19.20 -2.62
N GLU A 38 -7.33 19.31 -3.24
CA GLU A 38 -7.65 18.65 -4.50
C GLU A 38 -6.57 18.91 -5.55
N GLY A 39 -6.12 17.86 -6.21
CA GLY A 39 -5.03 17.91 -7.18
C GLY A 39 -3.63 17.71 -6.59
N ASN A 40 -3.47 17.84 -5.26
CA ASN A 40 -2.20 17.68 -4.55
C ASN A 40 -2.34 16.83 -3.29
N LYS A 41 -3.32 15.93 -3.27
CA LYS A 41 -3.54 15.08 -2.11
C LYS A 41 -2.47 14.00 -1.97
N ILE A 42 -2.05 13.80 -0.74
CA ILE A 42 -1.25 12.65 -0.34
C ILE A 42 -2.19 11.65 0.29
N ARG A 43 -2.15 10.41 -0.16
CA ARG A 43 -2.89 9.32 0.44
C ARG A 43 -1.94 8.50 1.31
N VAL A 44 -2.30 8.32 2.57
CA VAL A 44 -1.58 7.45 3.49
C VAL A 44 -2.50 6.32 3.90
N ARG A 45 -2.03 5.09 3.79
CA ARG A 45 -2.82 3.91 4.12
C ARG A 45 -2.06 2.98 5.05
N LEU A 46 -2.75 2.49 6.06
CA LEU A 46 -2.34 1.27 6.75
C LEU A 46 -3.16 0.12 6.17
N VAL A 47 -2.48 -0.87 5.66
CA VAL A 47 -3.09 -1.99 4.94
C VAL A 47 -2.71 -3.30 5.60
N GLU A 48 -3.68 -4.18 5.78
CA GLU A 48 -3.45 -5.53 6.24
C GLU A 48 -3.95 -6.52 5.19
N TYR A 49 -3.09 -7.41 4.76
CA TYR A 49 -3.45 -8.51 3.86
C TYR A 49 -3.74 -9.76 4.69
N SER A 50 -4.82 -10.45 4.35
CA SER A 50 -5.07 -11.78 4.90
C SER A 50 -4.07 -12.80 4.35
N ALA A 51 -4.03 -13.99 4.95
CA ALA A 51 -3.33 -15.12 4.34
C ALA A 51 -3.90 -15.41 2.94
N ASN A 52 -3.04 -15.86 2.04
CA ASN A 52 -3.38 -16.18 0.65
C ASN A 52 -4.00 -15.00 -0.13
N TYR A 53 -3.58 -13.78 0.18
CA TYR A 53 -3.99 -12.62 -0.58
C TYR A 53 -3.28 -12.55 -1.93
N LEU A 54 -4.05 -12.29 -2.98
CA LEU A 54 -3.55 -11.94 -4.31
C LEU A 54 -4.38 -10.77 -4.82
N ALA A 55 -3.72 -9.64 -5.14
CA ALA A 55 -4.40 -8.48 -5.67
C ALA A 55 -5.14 -8.79 -6.97
N ASP A 56 -6.32 -8.22 -7.15
CA ASP A 56 -7.19 -8.46 -8.29
C ASP A 56 -6.81 -7.66 -9.54
N HIS A 57 -5.74 -6.89 -9.47
CA HIS A 57 -5.29 -6.06 -10.60
C HIS A 57 -3.80 -5.81 -10.55
N TRP A 58 -3.25 -5.39 -11.69
CA TRP A 58 -1.91 -4.86 -11.79
C TRP A 58 -1.94 -3.36 -11.54
N CYS A 59 -1.18 -2.90 -10.57
CA CYS A 59 -1.15 -1.51 -10.17
C CYS A 59 -0.12 -0.74 -11.00
N GLU A 60 -0.53 0.40 -11.55
CA GLU A 60 0.37 1.31 -12.26
C GLU A 60 0.66 2.59 -11.49
N LYS A 61 0.04 2.74 -10.32
CA LYS A 61 0.24 3.91 -9.47
C LYS A 61 1.57 3.85 -8.74
N GLY A 62 2.26 4.97 -8.71
CA GLY A 62 3.48 5.13 -7.93
C GLY A 62 3.18 5.24 -6.43
N HIS A 63 4.05 4.68 -5.62
CA HIS A 63 3.96 4.82 -4.17
C HIS A 63 5.24 4.37 -3.47
N ILE A 64 5.28 4.71 -2.19
CA ILE A 64 6.26 4.19 -1.25
C ILE A 64 5.50 3.18 -0.38
N LEU A 65 5.96 1.95 -0.34
CA LEU A 65 5.35 0.88 0.45
C LEU A 65 6.38 0.32 1.41
N PHE A 66 6.03 0.31 2.69
CA PHE A 66 6.87 -0.21 3.75
C PHE A 66 6.19 -1.41 4.41
N CYS A 67 6.87 -2.55 4.45
CA CYS A 67 6.37 -3.72 5.15
C CYS A 67 6.62 -3.59 6.65
N LEU A 68 5.55 -3.54 7.44
CA LEU A 68 5.60 -3.41 8.89
C LEU A 68 5.69 -4.78 9.57
N GLU A 69 4.90 -5.73 9.11
CA GLU A 69 4.84 -7.10 9.65
C GLU A 69 4.51 -8.08 8.54
N GLY A 70 4.94 -9.32 8.74
CA GLY A 70 4.63 -10.41 7.82
C GLY A 70 5.52 -10.41 6.59
N GLU A 71 4.97 -10.88 5.49
CA GLU A 71 5.70 -11.03 4.24
C GLU A 71 4.82 -10.67 3.05
N LEU A 72 5.34 -9.80 2.21
CA LEU A 72 4.72 -9.36 0.98
C LEU A 72 5.58 -9.78 -0.20
N GLU A 73 4.96 -10.35 -1.22
CA GLU A 73 5.59 -10.56 -2.52
C GLU A 73 5.06 -9.51 -3.50
N SER A 74 5.95 -8.82 -4.19
CA SER A 74 5.62 -7.89 -5.26
C SER A 74 6.18 -8.43 -6.57
N ARG A 75 5.30 -8.70 -7.51
CA ARG A 75 5.64 -9.20 -8.84
C ARG A 75 5.55 -8.06 -9.83
N LEU A 76 6.60 -7.87 -10.63
CA LEU A 76 6.59 -6.91 -11.72
C LEU A 76 6.11 -7.56 -13.01
N LYS A 77 5.59 -6.75 -13.92
CA LYS A 77 5.03 -7.24 -15.19
C LYS A 77 6.05 -7.95 -16.06
N ASP A 78 7.32 -7.61 -15.94
CA ASP A 78 8.42 -8.25 -16.66
C ASP A 78 8.87 -9.59 -16.05
N GLY A 79 8.24 -10.03 -14.96
CA GLY A 79 8.50 -11.32 -14.33
C GLY A 79 9.41 -11.27 -13.10
N ARG A 80 10.03 -10.13 -12.79
CA ARG A 80 10.82 -10.00 -11.55
C ARG A 80 9.91 -10.12 -10.33
N ILE A 81 10.37 -10.77 -9.30
CA ILE A 81 9.64 -10.98 -8.05
C ILE A 81 10.51 -10.52 -6.89
N PHE A 82 9.94 -9.69 -6.02
CA PHE A 82 10.61 -9.19 -4.83
C PHE A 82 9.81 -9.59 -3.59
N THR A 83 10.51 -10.07 -2.57
CA THR A 83 9.91 -10.42 -1.28
C THR A 83 10.30 -9.36 -0.26
N LEU A 84 9.29 -8.78 0.40
CA LEU A 84 9.48 -7.83 1.47
C LEU A 84 9.08 -8.47 2.79
N THR A 85 9.99 -8.42 3.76
CA THR A 85 9.70 -8.75 5.15
C THR A 85 9.70 -7.49 5.99
N SER A 86 9.45 -7.61 7.29
CA SER A 86 9.42 -6.46 8.20
C SER A 86 10.69 -5.60 8.07
N GLY A 87 10.51 -4.30 7.89
CA GLY A 87 11.60 -3.34 7.76
C GLY A 87 12.07 -3.08 6.34
N ILE A 88 11.50 -3.74 5.34
CA ILE A 88 11.87 -3.56 3.93
C ILE A 88 10.80 -2.75 3.22
N SER A 89 11.21 -1.82 2.39
CA SER A 89 10.32 -1.01 1.57
C SER A 89 10.63 -1.16 0.09
N TYR A 90 9.64 -0.90 -0.75
CA TYR A 90 9.89 -0.58 -2.15
C TYR A 90 9.28 0.77 -2.49
N GLN A 91 9.77 1.39 -3.54
CA GLN A 91 9.27 2.64 -4.07
C GLN A 91 9.27 2.57 -5.60
N VAL A 92 8.22 3.12 -6.18
CA VAL A 92 8.03 3.12 -7.63
C VAL A 92 7.27 4.40 -8.03
N GLY A 93 7.64 5.00 -9.14
CA GLY A 93 6.95 6.17 -9.70
C GLY A 93 5.69 5.78 -10.47
N ASP A 94 4.82 6.76 -10.73
CA ASP A 94 3.61 6.56 -11.53
C ASP A 94 3.97 6.04 -12.92
N ASN A 95 3.26 5.02 -13.36
CA ASN A 95 3.40 4.40 -14.69
C ASN A 95 4.80 3.89 -15.02
N SER A 96 5.68 3.76 -14.04
CA SER A 96 7.04 3.31 -14.27
C SER A 96 7.14 1.80 -14.44
N GLU A 97 6.52 1.05 -13.53
CA GLU A 97 6.50 -0.41 -13.60
C GLU A 97 5.21 -0.95 -13.00
N LEU A 98 4.48 -1.72 -13.79
CA LEU A 98 3.28 -2.42 -13.33
C LEU A 98 3.66 -3.49 -12.32
N HIS A 99 2.91 -3.55 -11.21
CA HIS A 99 3.19 -4.48 -10.13
C HIS A 99 1.92 -5.05 -9.53
N GLN A 100 2.03 -6.24 -8.94
CA GLN A 100 0.93 -6.95 -8.30
C GLN A 100 1.41 -7.51 -6.97
N SER A 101 0.62 -7.25 -5.92
CA SER A 101 0.93 -7.69 -4.57
C SER A 101 0.29 -9.03 -4.23
N SER A 102 1.00 -9.85 -3.48
CA SER A 102 0.47 -11.07 -2.88
C SER A 102 1.11 -11.31 -1.52
N SER A 103 0.45 -12.09 -0.67
CA SER A 103 0.97 -12.47 0.63
C SER A 103 0.46 -13.87 0.99
N LEU A 104 1.37 -14.81 1.19
CA LEU A 104 0.98 -16.18 1.54
C LEU A 104 0.41 -16.24 2.96
N ASN A 105 1.05 -15.60 3.91
CA ASN A 105 0.73 -15.72 5.33
C ASN A 105 0.16 -14.44 5.95
N GLY A 106 -0.05 -13.42 5.16
CA GLY A 106 -0.52 -12.12 5.62
C GLY A 106 0.61 -11.12 5.83
N ALA A 107 0.28 -9.84 5.77
CA ALA A 107 1.23 -8.75 5.94
C ALA A 107 0.52 -7.49 6.42
N LYS A 108 1.26 -6.61 7.09
CA LYS A 108 0.83 -5.26 7.43
C LYS A 108 1.78 -4.26 6.78
N LEU A 109 1.22 -3.28 6.12
CA LEU A 109 1.93 -2.33 5.26
C LEU A 109 1.57 -0.90 5.59
N LEU A 110 2.54 0.00 5.37
CA LEU A 110 2.29 1.44 5.26
C LEU A 110 2.51 1.83 3.81
N ILE A 111 1.53 2.47 3.19
CA ILE A 111 1.62 2.89 1.80
C ILE A 111 1.34 4.38 1.71
N VAL A 112 2.23 5.09 1.02
CA VAL A 112 2.09 6.54 0.77
C VAL A 112 2.12 6.79 -0.74
N ASP A 113 1.09 7.49 -1.20
CA ASP A 113 1.02 7.89 -2.63
C ASP A 113 0.22 9.17 -2.90
#